data_7aa0f9ec2b0d418a6ff6694381b3dd76
#
_entry.id   7aa0f9ec2b0d418a6ff6694381b3dd76
#
_cell.length_a   1.000
_cell.length_b   1.000
_cell.length_c   1.000
_cell.angle_alpha   90.00
_cell.angle_beta   90.00
_cell.angle_gamma   90.00
#
_symmetry.space_group_name_H-M   'P 1'
#
loop_
_entity.id
_entity.type
_entity.pdbx_description
1 polymer ?
#
loop_
_entity_poly.entity_id
_entity_poly.type
_entity_poly.pdbx_seq_one_letter_code
_entity_poly.pdbx_strand_id
1 'polypeptide(L)'
;MVTPSTIGEERYVSAGGQRIRVNVREGTGVPLVLCNGIGASLEVLDPLVEQLPMTVIRFDVPGTGGSPTSPLPYGIPYLAWVLGRVLTQLGVSVVDIFGLSWGGALAQQFAFQNPRRCRRMVLVATGTGVLMVPARLSVLSKMITPRRFSDPDYAASIAGDLYGGTVRAHGEDVARLFVRQLHAGSKVGYLHQLLAGSIWTSLFALPAVRQETLIVSGTDDPIIPVVNAHILHRLLPHSILHLHSGGHIDIVHNAIELAPVIEGFLSEAGDRA
;
A
#
# COMPACT_ATOMS: atom_id res chain seq x y z
N MET A 1 -3.36 11.97 -18.58
CA MET A 1 -1.92 11.64 -18.60
C MET A 1 -1.45 11.65 -17.17
N VAL A 2 -0.71 10.62 -16.76
CA VAL A 2 -0.07 10.57 -15.44
C VAL A 2 1.08 11.57 -15.47
N THR A 3 1.13 12.51 -14.52
CA THR A 3 2.31 13.37 -14.36
C THR A 3 3.47 12.47 -13.90
N PRO A 4 4.62 12.46 -14.58
CA PRO A 4 5.76 11.67 -14.13
C PRO A 4 6.18 12.10 -12.72
N SER A 5 6.56 11.13 -11.88
CA SER A 5 7.17 11.45 -10.59
C SER A 5 8.50 12.14 -10.82
N THR A 6 8.71 13.27 -10.16
CA THR A 6 9.99 13.98 -10.16
C THR A 6 11.03 13.33 -9.24
N ILE A 7 10.62 12.32 -8.47
CA ILE A 7 11.43 11.65 -7.45
C ILE A 7 11.92 10.31 -7.99
N GLY A 8 13.24 10.17 -8.23
CA GLY A 8 13.88 8.94 -8.66
C GLY A 8 13.84 8.69 -10.18
N GLU A 9 14.39 7.57 -10.60
CA GLU A 9 14.48 7.13 -11.98
C GLU A 9 13.32 6.20 -12.35
N GLU A 10 12.63 6.51 -13.44
CA GLU A 10 11.51 5.71 -13.95
C GLU A 10 11.95 4.76 -15.06
N ARG A 11 11.49 3.52 -15.02
CA ARG A 11 11.70 2.53 -16.07
C ARG A 11 10.58 1.51 -16.16
N TYR A 12 10.53 0.78 -17.25
CA TYR A 12 9.61 -0.33 -17.44
C TYR A 12 10.34 -1.66 -17.35
N VAL A 13 9.78 -2.58 -16.57
CA VAL A 13 10.29 -3.94 -16.37
C VAL A 13 9.26 -4.95 -16.88
N SER A 14 9.68 -5.89 -17.72
CA SER A 14 8.80 -6.97 -18.19
C SER A 14 8.91 -8.17 -17.24
N ALA A 15 7.89 -8.47 -16.49
CA ALA A 15 7.89 -9.53 -15.49
C ALA A 15 6.57 -10.31 -15.51
N GLY A 16 6.64 -11.64 -15.57
CA GLY A 16 5.45 -12.50 -15.54
C GLY A 16 4.44 -12.24 -16.67
N GLY A 17 4.90 -11.84 -17.86
CA GLY A 17 4.01 -11.44 -18.96
C GLY A 17 3.39 -10.05 -18.82
N GLN A 18 3.72 -9.29 -17.76
CA GLN A 18 3.28 -7.93 -17.53
C GLN A 18 4.42 -6.94 -17.83
N ARG A 19 4.06 -5.74 -18.31
CA ARG A 19 4.96 -4.60 -18.41
C ARG A 19 4.69 -3.69 -17.22
N ILE A 20 5.61 -3.62 -16.29
CA ILE A 20 5.45 -2.91 -15.01
C ILE A 20 6.25 -1.62 -15.04
N ARG A 21 5.59 -0.49 -14.77
CA ARG A 21 6.25 0.78 -14.50
C ARG A 21 6.85 0.73 -13.11
N VAL A 22 8.13 1.01 -13.02
CA VAL A 22 8.91 1.01 -11.77
C VAL A 22 9.62 2.34 -11.64
N ASN A 23 9.68 2.86 -10.43
CA ASN A 23 10.48 4.02 -10.09
C ASN A 23 11.42 3.65 -8.95
N VAL A 24 12.70 4.01 -9.09
CA VAL A 24 13.73 3.78 -8.08
C VAL A 24 14.31 5.10 -7.66
N ARG A 25 14.16 5.45 -6.39
CA ARG A 25 14.87 6.55 -5.76
C ARG A 25 16.02 5.97 -4.94
N GLU A 26 17.24 6.29 -5.35
CA GLU A 26 18.44 5.85 -4.66
C GLU A 26 18.54 6.44 -3.25
N GLY A 27 19.12 5.68 -2.33
CA GLY A 27 19.32 6.01 -0.93
C GLY A 27 20.28 5.04 -0.27
N THR A 28 20.23 4.88 1.04
CA THR A 28 21.14 4.04 1.80
C THR A 28 20.46 2.76 2.31
N GLY A 29 21.24 1.73 2.64
CA GLY A 29 20.76 0.53 3.33
C GLY A 29 19.94 -0.43 2.46
N VAL A 30 19.09 -1.23 3.11
CA VAL A 30 18.22 -2.20 2.43
C VAL A 30 17.10 -1.48 1.71
N PRO A 31 16.85 -1.77 0.41
CA PRO A 31 15.79 -1.12 -0.34
C PRO A 31 14.40 -1.40 0.25
N LEU A 32 13.56 -0.36 0.35
CA LEU A 32 12.16 -0.45 0.74
C LEU A 32 11.27 -0.48 -0.51
N VAL A 33 10.49 -1.55 -0.65
CA VAL A 33 9.48 -1.67 -1.70
C VAL A 33 8.15 -1.14 -1.20
N LEU A 34 7.54 -0.19 -1.93
CA LEU A 34 6.22 0.36 -1.57
C LEU A 34 5.12 -0.27 -2.43
N CYS A 35 4.19 -0.97 -1.77
CA CYS A 35 2.95 -1.50 -2.34
C CYS A 35 1.80 -0.55 -2.00
N ASN A 36 1.25 0.10 -3.01
CA ASN A 36 0.26 1.17 -2.84
C ASN A 36 -1.18 0.64 -2.67
N GLY A 37 -2.09 1.50 -2.25
CA GLY A 37 -3.51 1.23 -2.13
C GLY A 37 -4.19 0.95 -3.47
N ILE A 38 -5.43 0.44 -3.42
CA ILE A 38 -6.20 0.11 -4.62
C ILE A 38 -6.39 1.31 -5.54
N GLY A 39 -6.10 1.15 -6.82
CA GLY A 39 -6.25 2.18 -7.86
C GLY A 39 -5.23 3.32 -7.78
N ALA A 40 -4.36 3.34 -6.78
CA ALA A 40 -3.38 4.39 -6.56
C ALA A 40 -2.11 4.17 -7.38
N SER A 41 -1.68 5.19 -8.13
CA SER A 41 -0.40 5.20 -8.82
C SER A 41 0.77 5.46 -7.85
N LEU A 42 1.98 5.20 -8.29
CA LEU A 42 3.18 5.29 -7.46
C LEU A 42 3.42 6.69 -6.87
N GLU A 43 2.91 7.75 -7.51
CA GLU A 43 3.04 9.15 -7.08
C GLU A 43 2.28 9.46 -5.78
N VAL A 44 1.25 8.68 -5.44
CA VAL A 44 0.46 8.89 -4.21
C VAL A 44 1.34 8.88 -2.97
N LEU A 45 2.43 8.10 -3.00
CA LEU A 45 3.36 7.98 -1.88
C LEU A 45 4.57 8.92 -1.97
N ASP A 46 4.61 9.88 -2.92
CA ASP A 46 5.70 10.87 -3.03
C ASP A 46 5.98 11.59 -1.69
N PRO A 47 4.98 12.06 -0.92
CA PRO A 47 5.23 12.71 0.37
C PRO A 47 5.96 11.82 1.38
N LEU A 48 5.69 10.52 1.38
CA LEU A 48 6.41 9.57 2.24
C LEU A 48 7.84 9.33 1.72
N VAL A 49 8.00 9.17 0.41
CA VAL A 49 9.32 8.91 -0.21
C VAL A 49 10.31 10.02 0.05
N GLU A 50 9.85 11.27 0.06
CA GLU A 50 10.68 12.45 0.35
C GLU A 50 11.26 12.45 1.77
N GLN A 51 10.59 11.79 2.72
CA GLN A 51 10.99 11.74 4.13
C GLN A 51 11.92 10.55 4.44
N LEU A 52 12.06 9.57 3.55
CA LEU A 52 12.79 8.33 3.84
C LEU A 52 14.23 8.40 3.31
N PRO A 53 15.27 8.01 4.09
CA PRO A 53 16.67 8.06 3.64
C PRO A 53 17.11 6.84 2.82
N MET A 54 16.39 5.69 2.93
CA MET A 54 16.76 4.45 2.26
C MET A 54 16.42 4.48 0.76
N THR A 55 17.03 3.57 -0.01
CA THR A 55 16.60 3.30 -1.39
C THR A 55 15.13 2.89 -1.40
N VAL A 56 14.31 3.55 -2.23
CA VAL A 56 12.87 3.26 -2.34
C VAL A 56 12.55 2.76 -3.74
N ILE A 57 11.88 1.62 -3.82
CA ILE A 57 11.39 1.01 -5.07
C ILE A 57 9.86 1.09 -5.06
N ARG A 58 9.30 1.78 -6.05
CA ARG A 58 7.85 1.89 -6.26
C ARG A 58 7.47 1.28 -7.59
N PHE A 59 6.27 0.79 -7.71
CA PHE A 59 5.75 0.24 -8.95
C PHE A 59 4.24 0.41 -9.05
N ASP A 60 3.75 0.49 -10.27
CA ASP A 60 2.33 0.44 -10.56
C ASP A 60 1.92 -1.01 -10.84
N VAL A 61 0.92 -1.54 -10.15
CA VAL A 61 0.35 -2.85 -10.50
C VAL A 61 -0.34 -2.79 -11.87
N PRO A 62 -0.50 -3.91 -12.61
CA PRO A 62 -1.12 -3.89 -13.93
C PRO A 62 -2.49 -3.21 -13.94
N GLY A 63 -2.64 -2.21 -14.81
CA GLY A 63 -3.84 -1.41 -14.94
C GLY A 63 -3.94 -0.20 -14.01
N THR A 64 -2.87 0.13 -13.30
CA THR A 64 -2.76 1.34 -12.46
C THR A 64 -1.62 2.21 -12.96
N GLY A 65 -1.75 3.52 -12.80
CA GLY A 65 -0.72 4.48 -13.18
C GLY A 65 -0.25 4.29 -14.62
N GLY A 66 1.05 4.11 -14.81
CA GLY A 66 1.67 3.90 -16.11
C GLY A 66 1.79 2.43 -16.53
N SER A 67 1.40 1.47 -15.68
CA SER A 67 1.43 0.05 -16.06
C SER A 67 0.23 -0.32 -16.91
N PRO A 68 0.42 -0.95 -18.10
CA PRO A 68 -0.67 -1.40 -18.94
C PRO A 68 -1.61 -2.36 -18.21
N THR A 69 -2.88 -2.35 -18.59
CA THR A 69 -3.89 -3.27 -18.04
C THR A 69 -3.58 -4.71 -18.45
N SER A 70 -3.59 -5.61 -17.48
CA SER A 70 -3.51 -7.05 -17.76
C SER A 70 -4.71 -7.50 -18.58
N PRO A 71 -4.54 -8.34 -19.61
CA PRO A 71 -5.65 -8.88 -20.40
C PRO A 71 -6.56 -9.81 -19.59
N LEU A 72 -6.04 -10.41 -18.52
CA LEU A 72 -6.76 -11.32 -17.63
C LEU A 72 -6.75 -10.83 -16.19
N PRO A 73 -7.81 -11.12 -15.41
CA PRO A 73 -7.77 -10.93 -13.97
C PRO A 73 -6.60 -11.67 -13.32
N TYR A 74 -6.09 -11.10 -12.25
CA TYR A 74 -4.97 -11.67 -11.48
C TYR A 74 -5.33 -11.76 -10.00
N GLY A 75 -4.63 -12.61 -9.26
CA GLY A 75 -4.73 -12.70 -7.80
C GLY A 75 -3.51 -12.09 -7.10
N ILE A 76 -3.65 -11.83 -5.80
CA ILE A 76 -2.56 -11.33 -4.95
C ILE A 76 -1.32 -12.25 -4.98
N PRO A 77 -1.45 -13.61 -4.95
CA PRO A 77 -0.29 -14.49 -5.05
C PRO A 77 0.50 -14.35 -6.37
N TYR A 78 -0.21 -14.14 -7.48
CA TYR A 78 0.44 -13.88 -8.76
C TYR A 78 1.20 -12.54 -8.77
N LEU A 79 0.59 -11.49 -8.23
CA LEU A 79 1.26 -10.18 -8.13
C LEU A 79 2.51 -10.23 -7.24
N ALA A 80 2.47 -10.98 -6.14
CA ALA A 80 3.65 -11.19 -5.28
C ALA A 80 4.77 -11.91 -6.03
N TRP A 81 4.43 -12.89 -6.88
CA TRP A 81 5.40 -13.55 -7.77
C TRP A 81 5.94 -12.59 -8.84
N VAL A 82 5.08 -11.77 -9.48
CA VAL A 82 5.49 -10.72 -10.44
C VAL A 82 6.46 -9.73 -9.78
N LEU A 83 6.15 -9.26 -8.56
CA LEU A 83 7.03 -8.38 -7.79
C LEU A 83 8.40 -9.04 -7.57
N GLY A 84 8.43 -10.33 -7.18
CA GLY A 84 9.67 -11.08 -7.04
C GLY A 84 10.51 -11.11 -8.33
N ARG A 85 9.85 -11.20 -9.50
CA ARG A 85 10.51 -11.16 -10.82
C ARG A 85 11.02 -9.75 -11.16
N VAL A 86 10.25 -8.71 -10.84
CA VAL A 86 10.67 -7.31 -10.97
C VAL A 86 11.97 -7.09 -10.19
N LEU A 87 11.98 -7.42 -8.90
CA LEU A 87 13.15 -7.26 -8.03
C LEU A 87 14.38 -8.03 -8.56
N THR A 88 14.19 -9.22 -9.12
CA THR A 88 15.28 -10.00 -9.73
C THR A 88 15.88 -9.26 -10.93
N GLN A 89 15.06 -8.64 -11.78
CA GLN A 89 15.56 -7.87 -12.94
C GLN A 89 16.20 -6.54 -12.52
N LEU A 90 15.84 -6.01 -11.36
CA LEU A 90 16.51 -4.86 -10.76
C LEU A 90 17.83 -5.22 -10.08
N GLY A 91 18.20 -6.52 -9.99
CA GLY A 91 19.38 -6.99 -9.27
C GLY A 91 19.24 -6.96 -7.75
N VAL A 92 18.02 -6.83 -7.23
CA VAL A 92 17.76 -6.69 -5.79
C VAL A 92 17.38 -8.06 -5.20
N SER A 93 18.20 -8.54 -4.27
CA SER A 93 18.03 -9.86 -3.62
C SER A 93 17.19 -9.82 -2.36
N VAL A 94 17.39 -8.80 -1.51
CA VAL A 94 16.72 -8.63 -0.22
C VAL A 94 16.12 -7.24 -0.15
N VAL A 95 14.91 -7.13 0.40
CA VAL A 95 14.16 -5.88 0.55
C VAL A 95 13.45 -5.83 1.89
N ASP A 96 13.13 -4.64 2.33
CA ASP A 96 12.01 -4.38 3.22
C ASP A 96 10.77 -4.10 2.38
N ILE A 97 9.59 -4.41 2.90
CA ILE A 97 8.35 -4.20 2.16
C ILE A 97 7.36 -3.38 2.98
N PHE A 98 6.77 -2.40 2.34
CA PHE A 98 5.71 -1.55 2.87
C PHE A 98 4.41 -1.81 2.10
N GLY A 99 3.30 -1.90 2.80
CA GLY A 99 2.00 -2.07 2.17
C GLY A 99 0.94 -1.17 2.78
N LEU A 100 0.39 -0.25 1.95
CA LEU A 100 -0.73 0.61 2.32
C LEU A 100 -2.05 -0.02 1.90
N SER A 101 -2.99 -0.19 2.83
CA SER A 101 -4.37 -0.62 2.52
C SER A 101 -4.37 -1.92 1.70
N TRP A 102 -4.90 -1.93 0.47
CA TRP A 102 -4.85 -3.06 -0.46
C TRP A 102 -3.41 -3.54 -0.73
N GLY A 103 -2.44 -2.63 -0.80
CA GLY A 103 -1.02 -2.97 -0.93
C GLY A 103 -0.47 -3.75 0.27
N GLY A 104 -1.12 -3.65 1.43
CA GLY A 104 -0.82 -4.49 2.58
C GLY A 104 -1.12 -5.97 2.34
N ALA A 105 -2.12 -6.30 1.52
CA ALA A 105 -2.36 -7.68 1.09
C ALA A 105 -1.19 -8.21 0.24
N LEU A 106 -0.70 -7.38 -0.69
CA LEU A 106 0.45 -7.74 -1.52
C LEU A 106 1.73 -7.88 -0.70
N ALA A 107 1.98 -6.99 0.26
CA ALA A 107 3.13 -7.05 1.16
C ALA A 107 3.12 -8.32 2.01
N GLN A 108 1.99 -8.65 2.64
CA GLN A 108 1.82 -9.89 3.42
C GLN A 108 2.05 -11.14 2.56
N GLN A 109 1.48 -11.17 1.35
CA GLN A 109 1.65 -12.29 0.43
C GLN A 109 3.09 -12.41 -0.04
N PHE A 110 3.77 -11.30 -0.33
CA PHE A 110 5.17 -11.30 -0.73
C PHE A 110 6.06 -11.85 0.39
N ALA A 111 5.87 -11.39 1.62
CA ALA A 111 6.64 -11.86 2.78
C ALA A 111 6.45 -13.37 3.01
N PHE A 112 5.22 -13.87 2.86
CA PHE A 112 4.91 -15.30 2.99
C PHE A 112 5.55 -16.14 1.88
N GLN A 113 5.46 -15.70 0.61
CA GLN A 113 6.01 -16.44 -0.53
C GLN A 113 7.53 -16.32 -0.69
N ASN A 114 8.13 -15.24 -0.20
CA ASN A 114 9.54 -14.92 -0.36
C ASN A 114 10.25 -14.67 0.98
N PRO A 115 10.18 -15.60 1.94
CA PRO A 115 10.62 -15.35 3.32
C PRO A 115 12.12 -15.01 3.45
N ARG A 116 12.95 -15.43 2.49
CA ARG A 116 14.40 -15.12 2.46
C ARG A 116 14.71 -13.79 1.78
N ARG A 117 13.75 -13.21 1.05
CA ARG A 117 13.92 -11.95 0.32
C ARG A 117 13.27 -10.77 1.03
N CYS A 118 12.31 -11.02 1.92
CA CYS A 118 11.68 -10.01 2.75
C CYS A 118 12.36 -9.99 4.12
N ARG A 119 13.10 -8.92 4.43
CA ARG A 119 13.77 -8.73 5.73
C ARG A 119 12.75 -8.29 6.78
N ARG A 120 12.10 -7.16 6.55
CA ARG A 120 11.11 -6.53 7.42
C ARG A 120 9.86 -6.14 6.65
N MET A 121 8.74 -6.03 7.35
CA MET A 121 7.46 -5.65 6.76
C MET A 121 6.85 -4.48 7.52
N VAL A 122 6.31 -3.49 6.79
CA VAL A 122 5.54 -2.38 7.34
C VAL A 122 4.13 -2.44 6.76
N LEU A 123 3.12 -2.56 7.60
CA LEU A 123 1.72 -2.66 7.23
C LEU A 123 0.96 -1.42 7.72
N VAL A 124 0.41 -0.64 6.80
CA VAL A 124 -0.27 0.62 7.11
C VAL A 124 -1.74 0.56 6.68
N ALA A 125 -2.64 0.88 7.59
CA ALA A 125 -4.09 0.99 7.35
C ALA A 125 -4.63 -0.22 6.55
N THR A 126 -4.29 -1.45 6.97
CA THR A 126 -4.62 -2.70 6.26
C THR A 126 -5.19 -3.76 7.20
N GLY A 127 -5.64 -4.87 6.62
CA GLY A 127 -6.21 -6.00 7.35
C GLY A 127 -5.83 -7.35 6.73
N THR A 128 -6.58 -8.38 7.10
CA THR A 128 -6.34 -9.78 6.68
C THR A 128 -7.02 -10.14 5.36
N GLY A 129 -7.51 -9.17 4.58
CA GLY A 129 -8.24 -9.41 3.34
C GLY A 129 -9.73 -9.67 3.57
N VAL A 130 -10.36 -10.55 2.77
CA VAL A 130 -11.83 -10.75 2.78
C VAL A 130 -12.39 -11.19 4.15
N LEU A 131 -11.57 -11.80 5.00
CA LEU A 131 -11.98 -12.21 6.35
C LEU A 131 -11.65 -11.18 7.44
N MET A 132 -11.34 -9.94 7.07
CA MET A 132 -11.17 -8.85 8.04
C MET A 132 -12.52 -8.37 8.59
N VAL A 133 -12.49 -7.65 9.71
CA VAL A 133 -13.66 -6.91 10.21
C VAL A 133 -13.98 -5.79 9.20
N PRO A 134 -15.17 -5.79 8.59
CA PRO A 134 -15.49 -4.84 7.53
C PRO A 134 -15.73 -3.42 8.06
N ALA A 135 -15.58 -2.44 7.17
CA ALA A 135 -16.07 -1.09 7.39
C ALA A 135 -17.60 -1.08 7.64
N ARG A 136 -18.10 0.01 8.23
CA ARG A 136 -19.56 0.24 8.38
C ARG A 136 -20.23 0.28 7.00
N LEU A 137 -21.46 -0.20 6.88
CA LEU A 137 -22.20 -0.23 5.61
C LEU A 137 -22.31 1.16 4.96
N SER A 138 -22.41 2.24 5.74
CA SER A 138 -22.41 3.62 5.25
C SER A 138 -21.08 4.01 4.55
N VAL A 139 -19.96 3.47 4.99
CA VAL A 139 -18.64 3.68 4.37
C VAL A 139 -18.51 2.81 3.13
N LEU A 140 -18.89 1.53 3.21
CA LEU A 140 -18.84 0.60 2.08
C LEU A 140 -19.68 1.09 0.90
N SER A 141 -20.89 1.63 1.14
CA SER A 141 -21.75 2.19 0.09
C SER A 141 -21.07 3.36 -0.63
N LYS A 142 -20.35 4.23 0.09
CA LYS A 142 -19.57 5.33 -0.49
C LYS A 142 -18.36 4.83 -1.28
N MET A 143 -17.73 3.75 -0.85
CA MET A 143 -16.59 3.13 -1.54
C MET A 143 -16.99 2.52 -2.89
N ILE A 144 -18.14 1.85 -2.97
CA ILE A 144 -18.60 1.13 -4.16
C ILE A 144 -19.16 2.09 -5.22
N THR A 145 -19.62 3.28 -4.83
CA THR A 145 -20.27 4.24 -5.73
C THR A 145 -19.32 4.72 -6.85
N PRO A 146 -19.62 4.45 -8.13
CA PRO A 146 -18.75 4.87 -9.24
C PRO A 146 -18.61 6.40 -9.33
N ARG A 147 -19.58 7.15 -8.81
CA ARG A 147 -19.63 8.60 -8.81
C ARG A 147 -18.38 9.25 -8.22
N ARG A 148 -17.78 8.66 -7.16
CA ARG A 148 -16.55 9.18 -6.56
C ARG A 148 -15.35 9.22 -7.50
N PHE A 149 -15.39 8.45 -8.60
CA PHE A 149 -14.31 8.41 -9.60
C PHE A 149 -14.56 9.36 -10.79
N SER A 150 -15.79 9.85 -10.96
CA SER A 150 -16.19 10.68 -12.09
C SER A 150 -16.58 12.10 -11.68
N ASP A 151 -16.86 12.34 -10.40
CA ASP A 151 -17.34 13.60 -9.84
C ASP A 151 -16.42 14.05 -8.69
N PRO A 152 -15.45 14.95 -8.97
CA PRO A 152 -14.50 15.41 -7.94
C PRO A 152 -15.16 16.13 -6.75
N ASP A 153 -16.26 16.86 -7.01
CA ASP A 153 -16.96 17.58 -5.92
C ASP A 153 -17.68 16.60 -5.00
N TYR A 154 -18.30 15.57 -5.57
CA TYR A 154 -18.88 14.48 -4.77
C TYR A 154 -17.79 13.75 -3.99
N ALA A 155 -16.66 13.41 -4.62
CA ALA A 155 -15.55 12.76 -3.94
C ALA A 155 -15.02 13.59 -2.77
N ALA A 156 -14.87 14.91 -2.96
CA ALA A 156 -14.48 15.84 -1.90
C ALA A 156 -15.50 15.88 -0.76
N SER A 157 -16.81 15.93 -1.09
CA SER A 157 -17.88 15.99 -0.10
C SER A 157 -17.97 14.77 0.83
N ILE A 158 -17.54 13.58 0.37
CA ILE A 158 -17.55 12.34 1.14
C ILE A 158 -16.19 11.99 1.77
N ALA A 159 -15.13 12.72 1.42
CA ALA A 159 -13.76 12.35 1.77
C ALA A 159 -13.52 12.27 3.29
N GLY A 160 -14.02 13.21 4.07
CA GLY A 160 -13.91 13.18 5.52
C GLY A 160 -14.57 11.96 6.16
N ASP A 161 -15.74 11.57 5.65
CA ASP A 161 -16.44 10.37 6.12
C ASP A 161 -15.76 9.08 5.65
N LEU A 162 -15.10 9.13 4.49
CA LEU A 162 -14.47 7.96 3.86
C LEU A 162 -13.08 7.71 4.42
N TYR A 163 -12.27 8.75 4.61
CA TYR A 163 -10.86 8.61 4.99
C TYR A 163 -10.57 8.91 6.46
N GLY A 164 -11.45 9.67 7.15
CA GLY A 164 -11.26 10.00 8.57
C GLY A 164 -10.07 10.94 8.83
N GLY A 165 -9.58 10.94 10.06
CA GLY A 165 -8.36 11.62 10.47
C GLY A 165 -8.23 13.07 10.03
N THR A 166 -7.05 13.45 9.55
CA THR A 166 -6.76 14.82 9.08
C THR A 166 -7.66 15.24 7.91
N VAL A 167 -8.11 14.31 7.07
CA VAL A 167 -9.04 14.60 5.97
C VAL A 167 -10.39 15.10 6.49
N ARG A 168 -10.86 14.56 7.62
CA ARG A 168 -12.09 15.04 8.27
C ARG A 168 -11.97 16.47 8.79
N ALA A 169 -10.79 16.83 9.29
CA ALA A 169 -10.52 18.14 9.87
C ALA A 169 -10.24 19.23 8.82
N HIS A 170 -9.61 18.87 7.69
CA HIS A 170 -9.11 19.80 6.67
C HIS A 170 -9.75 19.58 5.28
N GLY A 171 -10.74 18.75 5.20
CA GLY A 171 -11.74 18.38 4.17
C GLY A 171 -11.35 18.53 2.70
N GLU A 172 -11.58 19.70 2.09
CA GLU A 172 -11.68 19.78 0.64
C GLU A 172 -10.34 19.76 -0.10
N ASP A 173 -9.30 20.41 0.41
CA ASP A 173 -8.03 20.56 -0.32
C ASP A 173 -7.24 19.25 -0.41
N VAL A 174 -7.25 18.49 0.69
CA VAL A 174 -6.61 17.19 0.80
C VAL A 174 -7.30 16.16 -0.11
N ALA A 175 -8.64 16.15 -0.10
CA ALA A 175 -9.42 15.25 -0.94
C ALA A 175 -9.22 15.51 -2.43
N ARG A 176 -9.15 16.78 -2.84
CA ARG A 176 -8.93 17.15 -4.26
C ARG A 176 -7.57 16.72 -4.77
N LEU A 177 -6.52 16.85 -3.95
CA LEU A 177 -5.17 16.37 -4.30
C LEU A 177 -5.16 14.84 -4.47
N PHE A 178 -5.74 14.11 -3.53
CA PHE A 178 -5.79 12.66 -3.57
C PHE A 178 -6.63 12.12 -4.73
N VAL A 179 -7.79 12.72 -4.98
CA VAL A 179 -8.67 12.34 -6.11
C VAL A 179 -7.96 12.53 -7.46
N ARG A 180 -7.19 13.59 -7.65
CA ARG A 180 -6.40 13.78 -8.89
C ARG A 180 -5.36 12.67 -9.10
N GLN A 181 -4.76 12.18 -8.02
CA GLN A 181 -3.73 11.13 -8.08
C GLN A 181 -4.33 9.72 -8.25
N LEU A 182 -5.54 9.46 -7.72
CA LEU A 182 -6.23 8.18 -7.88
C LEU A 182 -6.73 7.88 -9.30
N HIS A 183 -6.90 8.90 -10.15
CA HIS A 183 -7.46 8.75 -11.50
C HIS A 183 -6.47 8.24 -12.56
N ALA A 184 -5.27 7.85 -12.16
CA ALA A 184 -4.20 7.45 -13.08
C ALA A 184 -4.29 6.00 -13.62
N GLY A 185 -5.38 5.27 -13.37
CA GLY A 185 -5.53 3.87 -13.76
C GLY A 185 -6.73 3.61 -14.69
N SER A 186 -6.82 2.37 -15.22
CA SER A 186 -7.94 1.92 -16.02
C SER A 186 -9.07 1.36 -15.14
N LYS A 187 -10.33 1.52 -15.57
CA LYS A 187 -11.50 0.92 -14.88
C LYS A 187 -11.39 -0.60 -14.80
N VAL A 188 -10.84 -1.24 -15.84
CA VAL A 188 -10.61 -2.70 -15.86
C VAL A 188 -9.53 -3.10 -14.87
N GLY A 189 -8.41 -2.34 -14.79
CA GLY A 189 -7.36 -2.57 -13.80
C GLY A 189 -7.88 -2.44 -12.36
N TYR A 190 -8.71 -1.43 -12.09
CA TYR A 190 -9.36 -1.27 -10.80
C TYR A 190 -10.27 -2.46 -10.46
N LEU A 191 -11.07 -2.95 -11.44
CA LEU A 191 -11.91 -4.14 -11.26
C LEU A 191 -11.07 -5.39 -10.96
N HIS A 192 -9.94 -5.58 -11.66
CA HIS A 192 -9.04 -6.71 -11.40
C HIS A 192 -8.49 -6.65 -9.96
N GLN A 193 -8.12 -5.46 -9.46
CA GLN A 193 -7.67 -5.29 -8.07
C GLN A 193 -8.77 -5.59 -7.06
N LEU A 194 -10.01 -5.14 -7.31
CA LEU A 194 -11.17 -5.47 -6.48
C LEU A 194 -11.38 -6.98 -6.41
N LEU A 195 -11.37 -7.66 -7.55
CA LEU A 195 -11.52 -9.12 -7.62
C LEU A 195 -10.38 -9.83 -6.86
N ALA A 196 -9.13 -9.39 -7.05
CA ALA A 196 -7.98 -9.96 -6.35
C ALA A 196 -8.12 -9.84 -4.82
N GLY A 197 -8.57 -8.68 -4.32
CA GLY A 197 -8.77 -8.45 -2.88
C GLY A 197 -9.98 -9.21 -2.31
N SER A 198 -11.06 -9.38 -3.11
CA SER A 198 -12.30 -10.01 -2.65
C SER A 198 -12.23 -11.52 -2.42
N ILE A 199 -11.21 -12.18 -2.96
CA ILE A 199 -10.99 -13.64 -2.81
C ILE A 199 -9.76 -13.99 -1.99
N TRP A 200 -8.99 -12.99 -1.54
CA TRP A 200 -7.73 -13.19 -0.83
C TRP A 200 -7.89 -12.97 0.68
N THR A 201 -7.16 -13.77 1.44
CA THR A 201 -6.97 -13.57 2.89
C THR A 201 -5.62 -14.09 3.34
N SER A 202 -4.99 -13.39 4.28
CA SER A 202 -3.78 -13.83 4.96
C SER A 202 -4.06 -14.53 6.29
N LEU A 203 -5.29 -14.52 6.77
CA LEU A 203 -5.67 -14.88 8.15
C LEU A 203 -4.98 -16.16 8.64
N PHE A 204 -4.92 -17.19 7.78
CA PHE A 204 -4.35 -18.49 8.13
C PHE A 204 -2.84 -18.59 7.88
N ALA A 205 -2.27 -17.68 7.08
CA ALA A 205 -0.84 -17.66 6.74
C ALA A 205 -0.01 -16.80 7.72
N LEU A 206 -0.63 -15.80 8.37
CA LEU A 206 0.07 -14.85 9.25
C LEU A 206 0.91 -15.50 10.36
N PRO A 207 0.46 -16.59 11.05
CA PRO A 207 1.30 -17.24 12.07
C PRO A 207 2.61 -17.83 11.52
N ALA A 208 2.70 -18.06 10.20
CA ALA A 208 3.91 -18.55 9.54
C ALA A 208 4.81 -17.42 9.00
N VAL A 209 4.34 -16.18 9.00
CA VAL A 209 5.14 -15.00 8.60
C VAL A 209 6.07 -14.63 9.75
N ARG A 210 7.38 -14.78 9.54
CA ARG A 210 8.41 -14.62 10.58
C ARG A 210 9.16 -13.29 10.52
N GLN A 211 8.91 -12.48 9.50
CA GLN A 211 9.51 -11.16 9.37
C GLN A 211 9.08 -10.25 10.52
N GLU A 212 10.05 -9.50 11.05
CA GLU A 212 9.72 -8.39 11.96
C GLU A 212 8.75 -7.45 11.23
N THR A 213 7.67 -7.11 11.88
CA THR A 213 6.57 -6.36 11.25
C THR A 213 6.18 -5.16 12.10
N LEU A 214 6.18 -3.97 11.49
CA LEU A 214 5.55 -2.78 12.05
C LEU A 214 4.13 -2.66 11.47
N ILE A 215 3.14 -2.54 12.36
CA ILE A 215 1.75 -2.28 12.00
C ILE A 215 1.43 -0.84 12.41
N VAL A 216 1.06 0.01 11.44
CA VAL A 216 0.68 1.41 11.66
C VAL A 216 -0.80 1.56 11.32
N SER A 217 -1.61 2.05 12.26
CA SER A 217 -3.05 2.19 12.05
C SER A 217 -3.58 3.45 12.71
N GLY A 218 -4.40 4.20 11.97
CA GLY A 218 -5.16 5.31 12.49
C GLY A 218 -6.36 4.83 13.33
N THR A 219 -6.60 5.47 14.46
CA THR A 219 -7.76 5.15 15.33
C THR A 219 -9.07 5.70 14.77
N ASP A 220 -9.01 6.66 13.85
CA ASP A 220 -10.16 7.23 13.12
C ASP A 220 -10.19 6.77 11.65
N ASP A 221 -9.75 5.52 11.36
CA ASP A 221 -9.84 4.92 10.02
C ASP A 221 -11.23 4.29 9.80
N PRO A 222 -12.09 4.88 8.93
CA PRO A 222 -13.42 4.32 8.68
C PRO A 222 -13.42 3.15 7.69
N ILE A 223 -12.38 3.03 6.83
CA ILE A 223 -12.26 2.00 5.79
C ILE A 223 -11.75 0.69 6.39
N ILE A 224 -10.67 0.77 7.16
CA ILE A 224 -10.07 -0.38 7.83
C ILE A 224 -10.14 -0.14 9.35
N PRO A 225 -11.22 -0.56 10.02
CA PRO A 225 -11.36 -0.37 11.46
C PRO A 225 -10.13 -0.86 12.23
N VAL A 226 -9.69 -0.08 13.21
CA VAL A 226 -8.47 -0.32 14.01
C VAL A 226 -8.39 -1.72 14.64
N VAL A 227 -9.52 -2.38 14.85
CA VAL A 227 -9.57 -3.77 15.32
C VAL A 227 -8.81 -4.72 14.39
N ASN A 228 -8.72 -4.41 13.08
CA ASN A 228 -7.94 -5.22 12.13
C ASN A 228 -6.43 -5.14 12.41
N ALA A 229 -5.94 -3.98 12.85
CA ALA A 229 -4.55 -3.85 13.28
C ALA A 229 -4.24 -4.70 14.52
N HIS A 230 -5.17 -4.76 15.48
CA HIS A 230 -5.05 -5.66 16.64
C HIS A 230 -5.08 -7.15 16.25
N ILE A 231 -5.92 -7.51 15.26
CA ILE A 231 -5.95 -8.89 14.72
C ILE A 231 -4.62 -9.23 14.06
N LEU A 232 -4.09 -8.35 13.21
CA LEU A 232 -2.77 -8.54 12.59
C LEU A 232 -1.68 -8.69 13.65
N HIS A 233 -1.66 -7.82 14.66
CA HIS A 233 -0.68 -7.87 15.75
C HIS A 233 -0.75 -9.17 16.57
N ARG A 234 -1.94 -9.68 16.80
CA ARG A 234 -2.12 -10.96 17.51
C ARG A 234 -1.66 -12.17 16.70
N LEU A 235 -1.76 -12.12 15.37
CA LEU A 235 -1.47 -13.24 14.49
C LEU A 235 -0.02 -13.26 14.00
N LEU A 236 0.61 -12.11 13.88
CA LEU A 236 2.00 -11.97 13.47
C LEU A 236 2.94 -12.17 14.67
N PRO A 237 3.81 -13.21 14.66
CA PRO A 237 4.61 -13.56 15.84
C PRO A 237 5.61 -12.49 16.29
N HIS A 238 6.11 -11.71 15.34
CA HIS A 238 7.13 -10.67 15.56
C HIS A 238 6.64 -9.32 15.06
N SER A 239 5.62 -8.77 15.73
CA SER A 239 5.04 -7.49 15.31
C SER A 239 5.03 -6.45 16.41
N ILE A 240 5.15 -5.20 16.00
CA ILE A 240 4.99 -4.00 16.82
C ILE A 240 3.76 -3.27 16.29
N LEU A 241 2.87 -2.83 17.18
CA LEU A 241 1.67 -2.06 16.84
C LEU A 241 1.87 -0.61 17.22
N HIS A 242 1.80 0.27 16.22
CA HIS A 242 1.82 1.72 16.37
C HIS A 242 0.44 2.30 16.00
N LEU A 243 -0.25 2.86 16.97
CA LEU A 243 -1.53 3.55 16.77
C LEU A 243 -1.33 5.05 16.82
N HIS A 244 -1.98 5.76 15.89
CA HIS A 244 -2.02 7.23 15.87
C HIS A 244 -3.46 7.73 15.73
N SER A 245 -3.70 9.00 16.06
CA SER A 245 -5.05 9.59 16.03
C SER A 245 -5.56 9.93 14.62
N GLY A 246 -4.94 9.40 13.58
CA GLY A 246 -5.23 9.69 12.17
C GLY A 246 -6.25 8.74 11.54
N GLY A 247 -6.45 8.92 10.23
CA GLY A 247 -7.34 8.16 9.36
C GLY A 247 -6.62 7.26 8.36
N HIS A 248 -7.35 6.82 7.33
CA HIS A 248 -6.89 5.81 6.36
C HIS A 248 -5.70 6.24 5.51
N ILE A 249 -5.61 7.53 5.17
CA ILE A 249 -4.58 8.06 4.25
C ILE A 249 -3.62 9.04 4.92
N ASP A 250 -3.59 9.08 6.24
CA ASP A 250 -2.72 9.99 6.98
C ASP A 250 -1.24 9.74 6.73
N ILE A 251 -0.85 8.52 6.35
CA ILE A 251 0.51 8.21 5.89
C ILE A 251 0.97 9.08 4.71
N VAL A 252 0.02 9.58 3.91
CA VAL A 252 0.30 10.47 2.77
C VAL A 252 0.31 11.93 3.23
N HIS A 253 -0.66 12.32 4.07
CA HIS A 253 -0.82 13.72 4.48
C HIS A 253 0.05 14.09 5.68
N ASN A 254 0.33 13.15 6.52
CA ASN A 254 1.13 13.29 7.75
C ASN A 254 2.44 12.52 7.68
N ALA A 255 3.01 12.41 6.47
CA ALA A 255 4.25 11.68 6.21
C ALA A 255 5.40 12.14 7.11
N ILE A 256 5.48 13.44 7.41
CA ILE A 256 6.51 14.04 8.29
C ILE A 256 6.49 13.41 9.69
N GLU A 257 5.32 13.13 10.24
CA GLU A 257 5.18 12.53 11.58
C GLU A 257 5.34 11.01 11.56
N LEU A 258 4.88 10.33 10.51
CA LEU A 258 4.86 8.87 10.44
C LEU A 258 6.12 8.26 9.82
N ALA A 259 6.82 8.97 8.94
CA ALA A 259 8.07 8.47 8.35
C ALA A 259 9.16 8.16 9.39
N PRO A 260 9.39 8.98 10.44
CA PRO A 260 10.37 8.65 11.49
C PRO A 260 10.08 7.34 12.23
N VAL A 261 8.80 6.98 12.40
CA VAL A 261 8.40 5.71 13.03
C VAL A 261 8.79 4.53 12.14
N ILE A 262 8.59 4.67 10.82
CA ILE A 262 8.95 3.65 9.82
C ILE A 262 10.47 3.55 9.71
N GLU A 263 11.15 4.69 9.60
CA GLU A 263 12.61 4.76 9.51
C GLU A 263 13.27 4.13 10.76
N GLY A 264 12.83 4.51 11.96
CA GLY A 264 13.34 3.94 13.21
C GLY A 264 13.23 2.41 13.22
N PHE A 265 12.05 1.88 12.87
CA PHE A 265 11.85 0.44 12.79
C PHE A 265 12.75 -0.25 11.74
N LEU A 266 12.94 0.36 10.56
CA LEU A 266 13.74 -0.24 9.48
C LEU A 266 15.25 -0.11 9.71
N SER A 267 15.70 0.91 10.49
CA SER A 267 17.10 1.20 10.77
C SER A 267 17.65 0.45 11.98
N GLU A 268 16.79 -0.09 12.86
CA GLU A 268 17.25 -0.89 14.00
C GLU A 268 18.16 -2.02 13.50
N ALA A 269 19.38 -2.08 14.03
CA ALA A 269 20.28 -3.20 13.77
C ALA A 269 19.59 -4.48 14.24
N GLY A 270 19.40 -5.43 13.32
CA GLY A 270 18.80 -6.72 13.65
C GLY A 270 19.67 -7.46 14.66
N ASP A 271 19.48 -7.20 15.94
CA ASP A 271 20.02 -8.01 17.03
C ASP A 271 19.12 -9.23 17.24
N ARG A 272 19.14 -10.14 16.30
CA ARG A 272 18.76 -11.55 16.56
C ARG A 272 19.46 -12.47 15.56
N ALA A 273 20.66 -12.92 15.94
CA ALA A 273 21.25 -14.10 15.35
C ALA A 273 20.43 -15.35 15.71
#